data_0c9de7430843fc77dc6c8087fa863335
#
_entry.id   0c9de7430843fc77dc6c8087fa863335
#
_cell.length_a   1.000
_cell.length_b   1.000
_cell.length_c   1.000
_cell.angle_alpha   90.00
_cell.angle_beta   90.00
_cell.angle_gamma   90.00
#
_symmetry.space_group_name_H-M   'P 1'
#
loop_
_entity.id
_entity.type
_entity.pdbx_description
1 polymer ?
#
loop_
_entity_poly.entity_id
_entity_poly.type
_entity_poly.pdbx_seq_one_letter_code
_entity_poly.pdbx_strand_id
1 'polypeptide(L)'
;PAQFIPDGRTLTLYRPAGADDRCRINTRYTLYMQEVQGPAKSFNDHWIELGYYTGWYPVCNGNRADYSHLRIGITDGYTVSGSGIISHTEEGIWEMEQPWENFDNVILASPMLKSRRINDNGTTIELIYTDFPDAGADSALQCCHNALKFFRRLYKIAGDEDIYMKFLLSASGTSGGYSRKNFIM
;
A
#
# COMPACT_ATOMS: atom_id res chain seq x y z
N PRO A 1 -12.74 -2.90 32.32
CA PRO A 1 -11.55 -3.06 31.50
C PRO A 1 -11.80 -4.16 30.46
N ALA A 2 -11.39 -3.92 29.21
CA ALA A 2 -11.45 -4.95 28.19
C ALA A 2 -10.46 -6.08 28.56
N GLN A 3 -10.89 -7.31 28.38
CA GLN A 3 -9.99 -8.46 28.50
C GLN A 3 -9.42 -8.78 27.12
N PHE A 4 -8.15 -9.11 27.06
CA PHE A 4 -7.53 -9.61 25.82
C PHE A 4 -6.85 -10.95 26.09
N ILE A 5 -6.93 -11.84 25.13
CA ILE A 5 -6.29 -13.14 25.17
C ILE A 5 -5.41 -13.24 23.92
N PRO A 6 -4.08 -13.23 24.06
CA PRO A 6 -3.18 -13.47 22.93
C PRO A 6 -3.03 -14.98 22.71
N ASP A 7 -3.20 -15.43 21.47
CA ASP A 7 -2.93 -16.80 21.06
C ASP A 7 -1.70 -16.94 20.14
N GLY A 8 -0.80 -15.96 20.20
CA GLY A 8 0.43 -15.89 19.41
C GLY A 8 0.26 -15.23 18.02
N ARG A 9 -0.94 -15.19 17.47
CA ARG A 9 -1.24 -14.53 16.17
C ARG A 9 -2.47 -13.65 16.21
N THR A 10 -3.38 -13.93 17.13
CA THR A 10 -4.66 -13.24 17.25
C THR A 10 -4.75 -12.55 18.59
N LEU A 11 -5.24 -11.32 18.59
CA LEU A 11 -5.60 -10.59 19.77
C LEU A 11 -7.11 -10.48 19.83
N THR A 12 -7.74 -11.18 20.77
CA THR A 12 -9.18 -11.09 20.98
C THR A 12 -9.50 -10.06 22.05
N LEU A 13 -10.28 -9.05 21.70
CA LEU A 13 -10.72 -8.00 22.60
C LEU A 13 -12.20 -8.22 22.94
N TYR A 14 -12.50 -8.39 24.22
CA TYR A 14 -13.87 -8.50 24.70
C TYR A 14 -14.41 -7.14 25.10
N ARG A 15 -15.48 -6.73 24.47
CA ARG A 15 -16.18 -5.51 24.82
C ARG A 15 -17.05 -5.75 26.07
N PRO A 16 -17.00 -4.88 27.08
CA PRO A 16 -17.92 -4.98 28.21
C PRO A 16 -19.38 -4.81 27.75
N ALA A 17 -20.30 -5.51 28.42
CA ALA A 17 -21.73 -5.33 28.17
C ALA A 17 -22.14 -3.88 28.45
N GLY A 18 -22.90 -3.27 27.55
CA GLY A 18 -23.35 -1.89 27.63
C GLY A 18 -22.31 -0.82 27.22
N ALA A 19 -21.16 -1.21 26.70
CA ALA A 19 -20.22 -0.25 26.13
C ALA A 19 -20.72 0.28 24.77
N ASP A 20 -20.33 1.52 24.42
CA ASP A 20 -20.64 2.16 23.14
C ASP A 20 -20.21 1.31 21.95
N ASP A 21 -20.90 1.45 20.81
CA ASP A 21 -20.57 0.77 19.58
C ASP A 21 -19.22 1.20 18.96
N ARG A 22 -18.69 2.30 19.46
CA ARG A 22 -17.39 2.84 19.05
C ARG A 22 -16.34 2.61 20.14
N CYS A 23 -15.22 2.03 19.75
CA CYS A 23 -14.06 1.91 20.63
C CYS A 23 -12.80 2.43 19.93
N ARG A 24 -11.88 2.95 20.70
CA ARG A 24 -10.53 3.29 20.24
C ARG A 24 -9.57 2.26 20.80
N ILE A 25 -8.82 1.63 19.92
CA ILE A 25 -7.78 0.68 20.30
C ILE A 25 -6.44 1.32 19.96
N ASN A 26 -5.57 1.44 20.96
CA ASN A 26 -4.20 1.88 20.77
C ASN A 26 -3.29 0.67 20.98
N THR A 27 -2.50 0.36 19.96
CA THR A 27 -1.52 -0.72 20.02
C THR A 27 -0.11 -0.16 19.82
N ARG A 28 0.84 -0.70 20.55
CA ARG A 28 2.26 -0.44 20.36
C ARG A 28 2.99 -1.77 20.31
N TYR A 29 3.75 -2.00 19.26
CA TYR A 29 4.49 -3.25 19.05
C TYR A 29 5.80 -2.98 18.32
N THR A 30 6.70 -3.94 18.40
CA THR A 30 7.94 -3.98 17.61
C THR A 30 7.94 -5.28 16.81
N LEU A 31 8.23 -5.19 15.53
CA LEU A 31 8.40 -6.34 14.66
C LEU A 31 9.88 -6.53 14.35
N TYR A 32 10.32 -7.77 14.45
CA TYR A 32 11.64 -8.17 13.98
C TYR A 32 11.47 -8.75 12.57
N MET A 33 11.87 -8.00 11.57
CA MET A 33 11.60 -8.33 10.15
C MET A 33 12.28 -9.62 9.68
N GLN A 34 13.25 -10.14 10.42
CA GLN A 34 13.84 -11.46 10.14
C GLN A 34 12.84 -12.61 10.25
N GLU A 35 11.77 -12.43 11.01
CA GLU A 35 10.70 -13.40 11.22
C GLU A 35 9.55 -13.27 10.21
N VAL A 36 9.51 -12.19 9.42
CA VAL A 36 8.47 -11.98 8.42
C VAL A 36 8.64 -12.99 7.30
N GLN A 37 7.77 -13.98 7.30
CA GLN A 37 7.71 -15.03 6.29
C GLN A 37 6.54 -14.78 5.34
N GLY A 38 6.80 -14.83 4.03
CA GLY A 38 5.74 -14.68 3.03
C GLY A 38 6.29 -14.52 1.61
N PRO A 39 5.44 -14.57 0.59
CA PRO A 39 5.86 -14.39 -0.80
C PRO A 39 6.42 -12.99 -1.09
N ALA A 40 6.02 -11.97 -0.33
CA ALA A 40 6.55 -10.61 -0.43
C ALA A 40 7.74 -10.41 0.53
N LYS A 41 8.73 -11.30 0.46
CA LYS A 41 9.95 -11.22 1.26
C LYS A 41 10.90 -10.19 0.68
N SER A 42 10.67 -8.94 0.92
CA SER A 42 11.62 -7.92 0.48
C SER A 42 11.82 -6.90 1.58
N PHE A 43 12.65 -7.30 2.52
CA PHE A 43 13.17 -6.39 3.52
C PHE A 43 14.70 -6.49 3.55
N ASN A 44 15.33 -5.47 3.00
CA ASN A 44 16.78 -5.29 3.01
C ASN A 44 17.10 -3.80 2.91
N ASP A 45 18.38 -3.45 2.94
CA ASP A 45 18.86 -2.06 2.91
C ASP A 45 18.50 -1.30 1.61
N HIS A 46 18.02 -1.98 0.59
CA HIS A 46 17.68 -1.39 -0.71
C HIS A 46 16.20 -1.46 -1.06
N TRP A 47 15.46 -2.33 -0.38
CA TRP A 47 14.05 -2.55 -0.69
C TRP A 47 13.27 -2.98 0.55
N ILE A 48 12.22 -2.25 0.86
CA ILE A 48 11.26 -2.56 1.90
C ILE A 48 9.88 -2.69 1.25
N GLU A 49 9.26 -3.84 1.44
CA GLU A 49 7.92 -4.11 0.96
C GLU A 49 7.10 -4.73 2.07
N LEU A 50 6.11 -3.99 2.57
CA LEU A 50 5.24 -4.37 3.66
C LEU A 50 3.81 -4.43 3.14
N GLY A 51 3.24 -5.60 3.06
CA GLY A 51 1.86 -5.82 2.62
C GLY A 51 1.12 -6.78 3.54
N TYR A 52 -0.05 -7.21 3.11
CA TYR A 52 -0.91 -8.12 3.89
C TYR A 52 -0.18 -9.37 4.38
N TYR A 53 0.62 -9.97 3.50
CA TYR A 53 1.30 -11.23 3.80
C TYR A 53 2.49 -11.07 4.76
N THR A 54 2.92 -9.86 5.04
CA THR A 54 4.03 -9.61 5.96
C THR A 54 3.58 -9.51 7.42
N GLY A 55 2.27 -9.36 7.67
CA GLY A 55 1.71 -9.27 9.02
C GLY A 55 2.31 -8.13 9.85
N TRP A 56 2.69 -7.03 9.20
CA TRP A 56 3.43 -5.94 9.81
C TRP A 56 2.58 -5.01 10.70
N TYR A 57 1.28 -5.13 10.66
CA TYR A 57 0.36 -4.41 11.54
C TYR A 57 -0.85 -5.28 11.88
N PRO A 58 -1.55 -5.00 13.01
CA PRO A 58 -2.76 -5.73 13.39
C PRO A 58 -3.89 -5.48 12.39
N VAL A 59 -4.54 -6.55 11.95
CA VAL A 59 -5.69 -6.51 11.04
C VAL A 59 -6.92 -7.03 11.76
N CYS A 60 -8.04 -6.31 11.66
CA CYS A 60 -9.32 -6.81 12.14
C CYS A 60 -9.85 -7.88 11.18
N ASN A 61 -10.03 -9.11 11.66
CA ASN A 61 -10.47 -10.20 10.82
C ASN A 61 -11.90 -9.94 10.27
N GLY A 62 -12.02 -9.99 8.94
CA GLY A 62 -13.28 -9.81 8.22
C GLY A 62 -13.76 -8.37 8.04
N ASN A 63 -13.05 -7.38 8.57
CA ASN A 63 -13.41 -5.98 8.40
C ASN A 63 -12.47 -5.27 7.43
N ARG A 64 -13.06 -4.49 6.55
CA ARG A 64 -12.34 -3.51 5.73
C ARG A 64 -12.30 -2.18 6.47
N ALA A 65 -11.25 -1.43 6.27
CA ALA A 65 -11.17 -0.06 6.76
C ALA A 65 -11.77 0.89 5.72
N ASP A 66 -12.68 1.76 6.15
CA ASP A 66 -13.24 2.80 5.28
C ASP A 66 -12.23 3.93 5.01
N TYR A 67 -11.27 4.07 5.91
CA TYR A 67 -10.22 5.07 5.86
C TYR A 67 -8.99 4.56 6.60
N SER A 68 -7.82 4.82 6.07
CA SER A 68 -6.57 4.65 6.81
C SER A 68 -5.64 5.83 6.59
N HIS A 69 -4.94 6.21 7.64
CA HIS A 69 -3.88 7.21 7.64
C HIS A 69 -2.68 6.65 8.38
N LEU A 70 -1.55 6.65 7.73
CA LEU A 70 -0.28 6.16 8.28
C LEU A 70 0.75 7.29 8.24
N ARG A 71 1.44 7.47 9.35
CA ARG A 71 2.66 8.27 9.42
C ARG A 71 3.85 7.33 9.50
N ILE A 72 4.75 7.44 8.54
CA ILE A 72 5.84 6.51 8.29
C ILE A 72 7.15 7.24 8.54
N GLY A 73 7.84 6.88 9.62
CA GLY A 73 9.21 7.32 9.87
C GLY A 73 10.19 6.34 9.25
N ILE A 74 11.10 6.83 8.44
CA ILE A 74 12.13 6.01 7.78
C ILE A 74 13.45 6.79 7.74
N THR A 75 14.55 6.06 7.68
CA THR A 75 15.89 6.64 7.53
C THR A 75 15.97 7.54 6.31
N ASP A 76 16.70 8.65 6.43
CA ASP A 76 16.90 9.60 5.35
C ASP A 76 17.47 8.93 4.09
N GLY A 77 17.10 9.49 2.95
CA GLY A 77 17.49 8.97 1.63
C GLY A 77 16.53 7.93 1.05
N TYR A 78 15.53 7.45 1.83
CA TYR A 78 14.48 6.58 1.29
C TYR A 78 13.33 7.40 0.70
N THR A 79 12.82 6.94 -0.42
CA THR A 79 11.55 7.36 -0.98
C THR A 79 10.49 6.32 -0.63
N VAL A 80 9.31 6.78 -0.20
CA VAL A 80 8.19 5.91 0.16
C VAL A 80 7.11 5.96 -0.90
N SER A 81 6.51 4.81 -1.17
CA SER A 81 5.28 4.68 -1.94
C SER A 81 4.35 3.64 -1.29
N GLY A 82 3.21 3.35 -1.90
CA GLY A 82 2.26 2.38 -1.36
C GLY A 82 0.89 2.45 -1.99
N SER A 83 -0.05 1.71 -1.40
CA SER A 83 -1.42 1.59 -1.91
C SER A 83 -2.29 2.84 -1.71
N GLY A 84 -1.82 3.84 -0.97
CA GLY A 84 -2.51 5.11 -0.73
C GLY A 84 -1.91 6.30 -1.49
N ILE A 85 -2.47 7.46 -1.21
CA ILE A 85 -1.91 8.76 -1.60
C ILE A 85 -0.75 9.06 -0.66
N ILE A 86 0.43 9.30 -1.22
CA ILE A 86 1.67 9.51 -0.46
C ILE A 86 2.05 10.99 -0.51
N SER A 87 2.42 11.53 0.63
CA SER A 87 3.04 12.85 0.77
C SER A 87 4.29 12.77 1.66
N HIS A 88 5.28 13.58 1.34
CA HIS A 88 6.48 13.78 2.16
C HIS A 88 6.27 15.05 2.96
N THR A 89 6.24 14.96 4.28
CA THR A 89 5.88 16.08 5.15
C THR A 89 7.08 16.75 5.80
N GLU A 90 8.08 15.97 6.18
CA GLU A 90 9.35 16.45 6.75
C GLU A 90 10.43 15.39 6.53
N GLU A 91 11.68 15.74 6.75
CA GLU A 91 12.80 14.82 6.53
C GLU A 91 12.60 13.50 7.27
N GLY A 92 12.69 12.38 6.55
CA GLY A 92 12.45 11.04 7.07
C GLY A 92 10.99 10.73 7.44
N ILE A 93 10.04 11.65 7.23
CA ILE A 93 8.63 11.44 7.57
C ILE A 93 7.74 11.51 6.35
N TRP A 94 6.98 10.48 6.15
CA TRP A 94 6.01 10.31 5.07
C TRP A 94 4.63 10.04 5.63
N GLU A 95 3.62 10.46 4.90
CA GLU A 95 2.23 10.15 5.21
C GLU A 95 1.58 9.41 4.05
N MET A 96 0.77 8.43 4.38
CA MET A 96 -0.04 7.69 3.42
C MET A 96 -1.49 7.73 3.84
N GLU A 97 -2.35 8.20 2.96
CA GLU A 97 -3.81 8.20 3.16
C GLU A 97 -4.49 7.29 2.15
N GLN A 98 -5.44 6.49 2.63
CA GLN A 98 -6.38 5.76 1.79
C GLN A 98 -7.80 6.22 2.15
N PRO A 99 -8.34 7.25 1.46
CA PRO A 99 -9.68 7.78 1.72
C PRO A 99 -10.78 6.96 1.03
N TRP A 100 -10.60 5.67 0.95
CA TRP A 100 -11.53 4.71 0.37
C TRP A 100 -11.50 3.40 1.15
N GLU A 101 -12.56 2.62 1.01
CA GLU A 101 -12.60 1.28 1.57
C GLU A 101 -11.39 0.47 1.10
N ASN A 102 -10.62 -0.03 2.04
CA ASN A 102 -9.42 -0.80 1.78
C ASN A 102 -9.36 -2.07 2.62
N PHE A 103 -8.67 -3.04 2.07
CA PHE A 103 -8.48 -4.34 2.66
C PHE A 103 -7.19 -4.39 3.50
N ASP A 104 -6.16 -3.68 3.06
CA ASP A 104 -4.87 -3.59 3.73
C ASP A 104 -4.12 -2.31 3.33
N ASN A 105 -3.01 -2.09 4.02
CA ASN A 105 -2.04 -1.07 3.69
C ASN A 105 -0.78 -1.73 3.13
N VAL A 106 -0.33 -1.26 1.98
CA VAL A 106 0.94 -1.65 1.37
C VAL A 106 1.90 -0.48 1.44
N ILE A 107 3.07 -0.68 1.98
CA ILE A 107 4.16 0.29 2.03
C ILE A 107 5.36 -0.25 1.26
N LEU A 108 5.94 0.60 0.48
CA LEU A 108 7.16 0.37 -0.28
C LEU A 108 8.14 1.48 0.05
N ALA A 109 9.37 1.13 0.30
CA ALA A 109 10.41 2.12 0.49
C ALA A 109 11.74 1.66 -0.09
N SER A 110 12.45 2.56 -0.76
CA SER A 110 13.76 2.29 -1.31
C SER A 110 14.52 3.61 -1.56
N PRO A 111 15.84 3.63 -1.37
CA PRO A 111 16.65 4.78 -1.80
C PRO A 111 16.73 4.90 -3.33
N MET A 112 16.36 3.84 -4.06
CA MET A 112 16.40 3.80 -5.53
C MET A 112 15.03 3.90 -6.18
N LEU A 113 13.98 4.20 -5.39
CA LEU A 113 12.61 4.25 -5.91
C LEU A 113 12.44 5.40 -6.89
N LYS A 114 11.98 5.08 -8.08
CA LYS A 114 11.66 6.02 -9.15
C LYS A 114 10.17 5.96 -9.47
N SER A 115 9.64 7.05 -10.00
CA SER A 115 8.28 7.06 -10.54
C SER A 115 8.21 7.76 -11.89
N ARG A 116 7.24 7.34 -12.69
CA ARG A 116 6.80 7.99 -13.93
C ARG A 116 5.29 8.17 -13.86
N ARG A 117 4.79 9.27 -14.42
CA ARG A 117 3.35 9.58 -14.34
C ARG A 117 2.81 10.06 -15.68
N ILE A 118 1.61 9.62 -16.01
CA ILE A 118 0.78 10.17 -17.08
C ILE A 118 -0.50 10.75 -16.45
N ASN A 119 -0.84 11.96 -16.85
CA ASN A 119 -2.14 12.59 -16.55
C ASN A 119 -2.85 12.86 -17.88
N ASP A 120 -4.01 12.26 -18.07
CA ASP A 120 -4.80 12.40 -19.28
C ASP A 120 -6.30 12.34 -18.95
N ASN A 121 -7.01 13.45 -19.19
CA ASN A 121 -8.48 13.54 -19.08
C ASN A 121 -9.05 12.92 -17.79
N GLY A 122 -8.62 13.40 -16.62
CA GLY A 122 -9.06 12.89 -15.31
C GLY A 122 -8.49 11.52 -14.95
N THR A 123 -7.56 10.99 -15.75
CA THR A 123 -6.89 9.73 -15.46
C THR A 123 -5.44 9.99 -15.10
N THR A 124 -5.05 9.63 -13.88
CA THR A 124 -3.66 9.65 -13.42
C THR A 124 -3.15 8.23 -13.27
N ILE A 125 -2.07 7.92 -13.96
CA ILE A 125 -1.38 6.64 -13.83
C ILE A 125 0.04 6.92 -13.38
N GLU A 126 0.47 6.22 -12.35
CA GLU A 126 1.83 6.28 -11.83
C GLU A 126 2.46 4.90 -11.90
N LEU A 127 3.62 4.80 -12.54
CA LEU A 127 4.48 3.63 -12.52
C LEU A 127 5.60 3.84 -11.52
N ILE A 128 5.77 2.90 -10.60
CA ILE A 128 6.78 2.91 -9.55
C ILE A 128 7.74 1.75 -9.82
N TYR A 129 9.04 2.02 -9.78
CA TYR A 129 10.06 1.03 -10.10
C TYR A 129 11.41 1.40 -9.47
N THR A 130 12.35 0.48 -9.50
CA THR A 130 13.74 0.72 -9.04
C THR A 130 14.71 0.50 -10.19
N ASP A 131 15.19 -0.70 -10.36
CA ASP A 131 16.25 -1.09 -11.28
C ASP A 131 15.68 -1.53 -12.64
N PHE A 132 15.02 -0.60 -13.32
CA PHE A 132 14.43 -0.81 -14.61
C PHE A 132 14.82 0.32 -15.57
N PRO A 133 15.18 0.04 -16.83
CA PRO A 133 15.57 1.08 -17.79
C PRO A 133 14.46 2.10 -18.03
N ASP A 134 14.79 3.39 -18.01
CA ASP A 134 13.82 4.48 -18.13
C ASP A 134 12.97 4.37 -19.40
N ALA A 135 13.56 4.01 -20.55
CA ALA A 135 12.81 3.79 -21.79
C ALA A 135 11.83 2.61 -21.69
N GLY A 136 12.17 1.57 -20.92
CA GLY A 136 11.28 0.46 -20.61
C GLY A 136 10.14 0.91 -19.68
N ALA A 137 10.45 1.75 -18.69
CA ALA A 137 9.45 2.31 -17.78
C ALA A 137 8.42 3.18 -18.54
N ASP A 138 8.89 4.02 -19.44
CA ASP A 138 8.00 4.85 -20.28
C ASP A 138 7.09 3.99 -21.16
N SER A 139 7.65 2.92 -21.76
CA SER A 139 6.87 1.97 -22.56
C SER A 139 5.84 1.20 -21.74
N ALA A 140 6.22 0.73 -20.54
CA ALA A 140 5.32 0.04 -19.62
C ALA A 140 4.20 0.97 -19.15
N LEU A 141 4.52 2.19 -18.78
CA LEU A 141 3.54 3.21 -18.38
C LEU A 141 2.53 3.50 -19.50
N GLN A 142 3.02 3.66 -20.75
CA GLN A 142 2.15 3.86 -21.90
C GLN A 142 1.24 2.65 -22.15
N CYS A 143 1.75 1.44 -21.96
CA CYS A 143 0.96 0.20 -22.05
C CYS A 143 -0.17 0.18 -21.00
N CYS A 144 0.14 0.50 -19.73
CA CYS A 144 -0.85 0.60 -18.67
C CYS A 144 -1.93 1.65 -18.98
N HIS A 145 -1.51 2.81 -19.50
CA HIS A 145 -2.42 3.88 -19.90
C HIS A 145 -3.38 3.42 -21.03
N ASN A 146 -2.84 2.79 -22.04
CA ASN A 146 -3.65 2.29 -23.16
C ASN A 146 -4.63 1.20 -22.70
N ALA A 147 -4.19 0.29 -21.83
CA ALA A 147 -5.05 -0.75 -21.26
C ALA A 147 -6.20 -0.13 -20.44
N LEU A 148 -5.90 0.86 -19.60
CA LEU A 148 -6.94 1.53 -18.82
C LEU A 148 -7.94 2.27 -19.71
N LYS A 149 -7.48 2.96 -20.74
CA LYS A 149 -8.38 3.59 -21.75
C LYS A 149 -9.27 2.57 -22.47
N PHE A 150 -8.70 1.41 -22.79
CA PHE A 150 -9.47 0.31 -23.38
C PHE A 150 -10.57 -0.17 -22.41
N PHE A 151 -10.25 -0.44 -21.15
CA PHE A 151 -11.21 -0.92 -20.17
C PHE A 151 -12.28 0.14 -19.84
N ARG A 152 -11.92 1.42 -19.75
CA ARG A 152 -12.91 2.50 -19.60
C ARG A 152 -13.96 2.46 -20.71
N ARG A 153 -13.54 2.28 -21.95
CA ARG A 153 -14.47 2.18 -23.09
C ARG A 153 -15.31 0.90 -23.02
N LEU A 154 -14.66 -0.23 -22.72
CA LEU A 154 -15.32 -1.53 -22.64
C LEU A 154 -16.43 -1.57 -21.59
N TYR A 155 -16.13 -1.04 -20.41
CA TYR A 155 -17.08 -1.01 -19.29
C TYR A 155 -17.95 0.26 -19.24
N LYS A 156 -17.82 1.14 -20.22
CA LYS A 156 -18.58 2.39 -20.31
C LYS A 156 -18.48 3.25 -19.04
N ILE A 157 -17.30 3.29 -18.44
CA ILE A 157 -17.05 4.15 -17.28
C ILE A 157 -17.11 5.60 -17.73
N ALA A 158 -17.90 6.42 -17.05
CA ALA A 158 -18.10 7.83 -17.39
C ALA A 158 -16.76 8.58 -17.44
N GLY A 159 -16.61 9.49 -18.40
CA GLY A 159 -15.37 10.19 -18.64
C GLY A 159 -15.00 11.25 -17.59
N ASP A 160 -15.96 11.61 -16.73
CA ASP A 160 -15.86 12.60 -15.66
C ASP A 160 -15.41 12.01 -14.31
N GLU A 161 -15.29 10.69 -14.20
CA GLU A 161 -14.71 10.07 -13.01
C GLU A 161 -13.18 10.16 -13.05
N ASP A 162 -12.62 10.81 -12.04
CA ASP A 162 -11.19 10.84 -11.83
C ASP A 162 -10.69 9.43 -11.41
N ILE A 163 -9.75 8.91 -12.19
CA ILE A 163 -9.11 7.63 -11.90
C ILE A 163 -7.66 7.88 -11.52
N TYR A 164 -7.28 7.40 -10.37
CA TYR A 164 -5.89 7.33 -9.94
C TYR A 164 -5.48 5.87 -9.81
N MET A 165 -4.43 5.46 -10.53
CA MET A 165 -3.94 4.09 -10.51
C MET A 165 -2.42 4.07 -10.41
N LYS A 166 -1.91 3.29 -9.47
CA LYS A 166 -0.49 3.00 -9.33
C LYS A 166 -0.17 1.62 -9.84
N PHE A 167 0.91 1.50 -10.58
CA PHE A 167 1.52 0.24 -10.97
C PHE A 167 2.92 0.14 -10.38
N LEU A 168 3.22 -0.97 -9.77
CA LEU A 168 4.53 -1.24 -9.19
C LEU A 168 5.23 -2.36 -9.93
N LEU A 169 6.46 -2.13 -10.33
CA LEU A 169 7.39 -3.17 -10.73
C LEU A 169 8.24 -3.53 -9.52
N SER A 170 7.90 -4.65 -8.86
CA SER A 170 8.62 -5.10 -7.67
C SER A 170 10.02 -5.59 -8.01
N ALA A 171 10.98 -5.24 -7.17
CA ALA A 171 12.34 -5.74 -7.22
C ALA A 171 12.51 -7.09 -6.49
N SER A 172 11.44 -7.68 -5.98
CA SER A 172 11.51 -8.85 -5.09
C SER A 172 11.98 -10.14 -5.76
N GLY A 173 12.08 -10.18 -7.08
CA GLY A 173 12.51 -11.36 -7.82
C GLY A 173 11.56 -12.57 -7.71
N THR A 174 10.42 -12.43 -7.05
CA THR A 174 9.38 -13.46 -6.96
C THR A 174 8.39 -13.30 -8.09
N SER A 175 7.93 -14.42 -8.67
CA SER A 175 6.82 -14.39 -9.61
C SER A 175 5.50 -14.24 -8.86
N GLY A 176 4.65 -13.38 -9.35
CA GLY A 176 3.33 -13.12 -8.78
C GLY A 176 3.02 -11.64 -8.75
N GLY A 177 1.83 -11.34 -8.33
CA GLY A 177 1.37 -9.98 -8.17
C GLY A 177 0.06 -9.95 -7.41
N TYR A 178 -0.32 -8.80 -6.97
CA TYR A 178 -1.62 -8.57 -6.33
C TYR A 178 -2.17 -7.20 -6.70
N SER A 179 -3.46 -7.05 -6.55
CA SER A 179 -4.13 -5.78 -6.80
C SER A 179 -4.90 -5.31 -5.57
N ARG A 180 -4.95 -4.01 -5.41
CA ARG A 180 -5.79 -3.30 -4.46
C ARG A 180 -6.53 -2.20 -5.18
N LYS A 181 -7.50 -1.58 -4.53
CA LYS A 181 -8.12 -0.40 -5.10
C LYS A 181 -7.03 0.64 -5.41
N ASN A 182 -6.96 1.07 -6.66
CA ASN A 182 -5.98 2.06 -7.15
C ASN A 182 -4.50 1.63 -7.11
N PHE A 183 -4.21 0.32 -6.93
CA PHE A 183 -2.84 -0.18 -6.83
C PHE A 183 -2.72 -1.59 -7.41
N ILE A 184 -1.72 -1.82 -8.25
CA ILE A 184 -1.38 -3.11 -8.85
C ILE A 184 0.13 -3.33 -8.74
N MET A 185 0.54 -4.52 -8.29
CA MET A 185 1.93 -4.94 -8.24
C MET A 185 2.12 -6.22 -9.04
#